data_01d260b87a2e95a7cfb485aa14320f4c
#
_entry.id   01d260b87a2e95a7cfb485aa14320f4c
#
_cell.length_a   1.000
_cell.length_b   1.000
_cell.length_c   1.000
_cell.angle_alpha   90.00
_cell.angle_beta   90.00
_cell.angle_gamma   90.00
#
_symmetry.space_group_name_H-M   'P 1'
#
loop_
_entity.id
_entity.type
_entity.pdbx_description
1 polymer ?
#
loop_
_entity_poly.entity_id
_entity_poly.type
_entity_poly.pdbx_seq_one_letter_code
_entity_poly.pdbx_strand_id
1 'polypeptide(L)'
;TKMGIFFLFAESLRKARAEKEEKRTEAQKVICDVFDNASMPLFVAASSKTEIDGLLHLMEKEKVEVNLVDGFCFADSLKQIKEQKVGLVLGNVNNCSQIAKNGMDLSKLCELVENGNRIAFTNSNGGYSEGREVFIWSAIEAYRAGVPAEEVVRMMTEHPAHMLGIQDRVGTLEAGKDADLSVYTANPVTSYAAKVKHSMVNGEVIF
;
A
#
# COMPACT_ATOMS: atom_id res chain seq x y z
N THR A 1 -0.85 4.02 22.74
CA THR A 1 -0.17 4.69 21.60
C THR A 1 0.23 3.64 20.57
N LYS A 2 0.36 4.00 19.28
CA LYS A 2 0.84 3.11 18.22
C LYS A 2 2.23 2.55 18.53
N MET A 3 3.12 3.35 19.11
CA MET A 3 4.44 2.89 19.56
C MET A 3 4.36 1.78 20.62
N GLY A 4 3.39 1.86 21.53
CA GLY A 4 3.12 0.79 22.50
C GLY A 4 2.66 -0.50 21.82
N ILE A 5 1.85 -0.40 20.78
CA ILE A 5 1.41 -1.55 19.96
C ILE A 5 2.61 -2.18 19.26
N PHE A 6 3.49 -1.39 18.65
CA PHE A 6 4.70 -1.88 17.98
C PHE A 6 5.63 -2.61 18.97
N PHE A 7 5.77 -2.08 20.19
CA PHE A 7 6.55 -2.74 21.23
C PHE A 7 5.97 -4.10 21.66
N LEU A 8 4.67 -4.13 21.94
CA LEU A 8 3.97 -5.38 22.32
C LEU A 8 4.03 -6.42 21.19
N PHE A 9 3.92 -5.97 19.95
CA PHE A 9 4.06 -6.80 18.79
C PHE A 9 5.45 -7.44 18.68
N ALA A 10 6.51 -6.63 18.79
CA ALA A 10 7.90 -7.11 18.78
C ALA A 10 8.17 -8.10 19.93
N GLU A 11 7.63 -7.83 21.11
CA GLU A 11 7.75 -8.73 22.26
C GLU A 11 7.05 -10.07 22.02
N SER A 12 5.85 -10.03 21.45
CA SER A 12 5.09 -11.24 21.10
C SER A 12 5.80 -12.10 20.07
N LEU A 13 6.35 -11.45 19.04
CA LEU A 13 7.15 -12.13 17.99
C LEU A 13 8.41 -12.77 18.58
N ARG A 14 9.16 -12.06 19.43
CA ARG A 14 10.36 -12.62 20.09
C ARG A 14 10.01 -13.80 21.00
N LYS A 15 8.92 -13.72 21.77
CA LYS A 15 8.43 -14.83 22.58
C LYS A 15 8.06 -16.04 21.75
N ALA A 16 7.37 -15.83 20.63
CA ALA A 16 7.01 -16.90 19.71
C ALA A 16 8.25 -17.59 19.10
N ARG A 17 9.24 -16.79 18.66
CA ARG A 17 10.50 -17.31 18.10
C ARG A 17 11.38 -18.04 19.13
N ALA A 18 11.37 -17.59 20.38
CA ALA A 18 12.13 -18.21 21.45
C ALA A 18 11.57 -19.54 21.93
N GLU A 19 10.27 -19.82 21.71
CA GLU A 19 9.64 -21.07 22.12
C GLU A 19 9.90 -22.17 21.11
N LYS A 20 10.13 -23.40 21.59
CA LYS A 20 10.25 -24.59 20.73
C LYS A 20 8.95 -24.83 19.98
N GLU A 21 9.04 -25.21 18.71
CA GLU A 21 7.89 -25.35 17.80
C GLU A 21 6.79 -26.24 18.39
N GLU A 22 7.16 -27.37 19.00
CA GLU A 22 6.21 -28.32 19.59
C GLU A 22 5.47 -27.76 20.82
N LYS A 23 6.01 -26.69 21.43
CA LYS A 23 5.43 -26.03 22.62
C LYS A 23 4.71 -24.73 22.30
N ARG A 24 4.80 -24.26 21.06
CA ARG A 24 4.13 -23.04 20.63
C ARG A 24 2.61 -23.17 20.77
N THR A 25 1.99 -22.15 21.31
CA THR A 25 0.53 -21.98 21.22
C THR A 25 0.12 -21.76 19.78
N GLU A 26 -1.17 -21.97 19.45
CA GLU A 26 -1.68 -21.68 18.10
C GLU A 26 -1.43 -20.21 17.68
N ALA A 27 -1.61 -19.26 18.58
CA ALA A 27 -1.30 -17.86 18.31
C ALA A 27 0.19 -17.64 17.98
N GLN A 28 1.11 -18.31 18.67
CA GLN A 28 2.55 -18.22 18.39
C GLN A 28 2.92 -18.89 17.06
N LYS A 29 2.27 -19.98 16.70
CA LYS A 29 2.45 -20.61 15.39
C LYS A 29 2.02 -19.68 14.27
N VAL A 30 0.83 -19.07 14.38
CA VAL A 30 0.34 -18.08 13.41
C VAL A 30 1.28 -16.88 13.29
N ILE A 31 1.76 -16.35 14.42
CA ILE A 31 2.73 -15.25 14.42
C ILE A 31 3.99 -15.64 13.65
N CYS A 32 4.61 -16.78 13.97
CA CYS A 32 5.81 -17.23 13.25
C CYS A 32 5.52 -17.50 11.77
N ASP A 33 4.39 -18.09 11.42
CA ASP A 33 4.03 -18.36 10.05
C ASP A 33 3.90 -17.07 9.22
N VAL A 34 3.20 -16.07 9.76
CA VAL A 34 3.02 -14.78 9.09
C VAL A 34 4.34 -14.03 8.94
N PHE A 35 5.19 -14.01 9.98
CA PHE A 35 6.37 -13.14 10.00
C PHE A 35 7.65 -13.82 9.50
N ASP A 36 7.81 -15.11 9.70
CA ASP A 36 9.01 -15.83 9.31
C ASP A 36 8.85 -16.48 7.93
N ASN A 37 7.62 -16.92 7.59
CA ASN A 37 7.32 -17.60 6.33
C ASN A 37 6.63 -16.68 5.31
N ALA A 38 6.31 -15.43 5.69
CA ALA A 38 5.59 -14.46 4.87
C ALA A 38 4.29 -15.04 4.26
N SER A 39 3.57 -15.88 5.03
CA SER A 39 2.34 -16.53 4.57
C SER A 39 1.21 -15.57 4.22
N MET A 40 1.26 -14.36 4.77
CA MET A 40 0.33 -13.26 4.46
C MET A 40 1.07 -11.93 4.38
N PRO A 41 0.68 -11.02 3.46
CA PRO A 41 1.22 -9.67 3.42
C PRO A 41 0.75 -8.87 4.64
N LEU A 42 1.66 -8.09 5.22
CA LEU A 42 1.38 -7.26 6.38
C LEU A 42 1.19 -5.81 5.99
N PHE A 43 0.15 -5.19 6.52
CA PHE A 43 -0.17 -3.79 6.34
C PHE A 43 -0.26 -3.10 7.70
N VAL A 44 0.57 -2.09 7.91
CA VAL A 44 0.67 -1.37 9.19
C VAL A 44 0.44 0.12 8.97
N ALA A 45 -0.57 0.67 9.64
CA ALA A 45 -0.88 2.08 9.59
C ALA A 45 0.05 2.90 10.50
N ALA A 46 0.82 3.81 9.89
CA ALA A 46 1.62 4.80 10.60
C ALA A 46 1.60 6.12 9.81
N SER A 47 1.25 7.22 10.47
CA SER A 47 0.97 8.49 9.79
C SER A 47 1.94 9.60 10.13
N SER A 48 2.50 9.60 11.34
CA SER A 48 3.50 10.58 11.76
C SER A 48 4.92 10.07 11.53
N LYS A 49 5.88 11.00 11.38
CA LYS A 49 7.30 10.66 11.25
C LYS A 49 7.77 9.70 12.35
N THR A 50 7.43 9.98 13.60
CA THR A 50 7.85 9.13 14.74
C THR A 50 7.28 7.71 14.66
N GLU A 51 6.02 7.57 14.20
CA GLU A 51 5.41 6.24 14.01
C GLU A 51 6.07 5.48 12.86
N ILE A 52 6.35 6.17 11.75
CA ILE A 52 7.03 5.58 10.59
C ILE A 52 8.45 5.14 10.95
N ASP A 53 9.24 6.02 11.55
CA ASP A 53 10.61 5.68 11.97
C ASP A 53 10.63 4.52 12.97
N GLY A 54 9.68 4.49 13.91
CA GLY A 54 9.54 3.39 14.87
C GLY A 54 9.18 2.07 14.22
N LEU A 55 8.30 2.09 13.22
CA LEU A 55 7.93 0.92 12.43
C LEU A 55 9.14 0.42 11.61
N LEU A 56 9.82 1.31 10.89
CA LEU A 56 10.98 0.97 10.07
C LEU A 56 12.13 0.37 10.89
N HIS A 57 12.39 0.94 12.09
CA HIS A 57 13.37 0.38 13.01
C HIS A 57 12.96 -1.02 13.50
N LEU A 58 11.67 -1.24 13.76
CA LEU A 58 11.17 -2.56 14.15
C LEU A 58 11.34 -3.57 13.02
N MET A 59 11.00 -3.20 11.79
CA MET A 59 11.16 -4.05 10.60
C MET A 59 12.61 -4.51 10.44
N GLU A 60 13.54 -3.57 10.50
CA GLU A 60 14.97 -3.84 10.37
C GLU A 60 15.44 -4.81 11.48
N LYS A 61 15.09 -4.50 12.73
CA LYS A 61 15.51 -5.27 13.91
C LYS A 61 14.95 -6.67 13.95
N GLU A 62 13.68 -6.83 13.62
CA GLU A 62 13.00 -8.12 13.68
C GLU A 62 13.05 -8.86 12.33
N LYS A 63 13.62 -8.26 11.29
CA LYS A 63 13.69 -8.79 9.91
C LYS A 63 12.30 -9.15 9.37
N VAL A 64 11.39 -8.21 9.47
CA VAL A 64 9.99 -8.36 9.06
C VAL A 64 9.70 -7.40 7.92
N GLU A 65 9.01 -7.86 6.89
CA GLU A 65 8.54 -7.02 5.78
C GLU A 65 7.09 -6.58 6.03
N VAL A 66 6.83 -5.28 5.86
CA VAL A 66 5.48 -4.72 5.95
C VAL A 66 5.24 -3.68 4.85
N ASN A 67 3.97 -3.45 4.55
CA ASN A 67 3.51 -2.32 3.75
C ASN A 67 3.02 -1.22 4.68
N LEU A 68 3.52 0.00 4.49
CA LEU A 68 3.11 1.17 5.25
C LEU A 68 1.78 1.70 4.71
N VAL A 69 0.78 1.82 5.58
CA VAL A 69 -0.53 2.39 5.23
C VAL A 69 -0.68 3.78 5.86
N ASP A 70 -1.37 4.68 5.18
CA ASP A 70 -1.60 6.07 5.60
C ASP A 70 -0.30 6.88 5.84
N GLY A 71 0.79 6.50 5.21
CA GLY A 71 2.11 7.08 5.42
C GLY A 71 2.23 8.57 5.03
N PHE A 72 1.37 9.46 5.53
CA PHE A 72 1.32 10.87 5.11
C PHE A 72 2.65 11.62 5.29
N CYS A 73 3.45 11.26 6.29
CA CYS A 73 4.79 11.82 6.51
C CYS A 73 5.91 10.96 5.90
N PHE A 74 5.62 10.19 4.86
CA PHE A 74 6.60 9.29 4.23
C PHE A 74 7.85 10.01 3.74
N ALA A 75 7.69 11.26 3.28
CA ALA A 75 8.80 12.06 2.77
C ALA A 75 9.87 12.34 3.84
N ASP A 76 9.48 12.45 5.10
CA ASP A 76 10.40 12.67 6.22
C ASP A 76 11.26 11.43 6.55
N SER A 77 10.85 10.25 6.12
CA SER A 77 11.52 8.96 6.32
C SER A 77 11.92 8.31 4.99
N LEU A 78 11.99 9.11 3.91
CA LEU A 78 12.17 8.64 2.53
C LEU A 78 13.39 7.74 2.35
N LYS A 79 14.51 8.07 3.01
CA LYS A 79 15.75 7.30 2.91
C LYS A 79 15.55 5.86 3.40
N GLN A 80 14.99 5.68 4.59
CA GLN A 80 14.77 4.35 5.17
C GLN A 80 13.73 3.55 4.36
N ILE A 81 12.66 4.22 3.90
CA ILE A 81 11.64 3.60 3.04
C ILE A 81 12.26 3.07 1.76
N LYS A 82 13.18 3.82 1.14
CA LYS A 82 13.91 3.39 -0.06
C LYS A 82 14.86 2.23 0.23
N GLU A 83 15.66 2.33 1.29
CA GLU A 83 16.66 1.32 1.68
C GLU A 83 16.00 -0.04 2.00
N GLN A 84 14.87 -0.02 2.70
CA GLN A 84 14.13 -1.22 3.09
C GLN A 84 13.09 -1.68 2.05
N LYS A 85 12.97 -0.99 0.91
CA LYS A 85 11.99 -1.30 -0.15
C LYS A 85 10.54 -1.41 0.34
N VAL A 86 10.18 -0.59 1.32
CA VAL A 86 8.84 -0.60 1.94
C VAL A 86 7.77 -0.29 0.90
N GLY A 87 6.72 -1.09 0.86
CA GLY A 87 5.52 -0.77 0.09
C GLY A 87 4.73 0.34 0.76
N LEU A 88 4.23 1.29 -0.02
CA LEU A 88 3.49 2.45 0.49
C LEU A 88 2.05 2.41 -0.03
N VAL A 89 1.08 2.40 0.88
CA VAL A 89 -0.34 2.51 0.56
C VAL A 89 -0.81 3.88 1.04
N LEU A 90 -1.03 4.79 0.11
CA LEU A 90 -1.49 6.13 0.40
C LEU A 90 -3.00 6.15 0.62
N GLY A 91 -3.42 6.74 1.72
CA GLY A 91 -4.81 7.07 2.00
C GLY A 91 -5.31 8.19 1.09
N ASN A 92 -6.42 8.80 1.47
CA ASN A 92 -7.02 9.90 0.72
C ASN A 92 -6.07 11.11 0.59
N VAL A 93 -5.32 11.16 -0.50
CA VAL A 93 -4.37 12.26 -0.78
C VAL A 93 -5.06 13.57 -1.14
N ASN A 94 -6.36 13.54 -1.45
CA ASN A 94 -7.15 14.74 -1.75
C ASN A 94 -7.74 15.43 -0.52
N ASN A 95 -7.55 14.86 0.65
CA ASN A 95 -7.98 15.52 1.88
C ASN A 95 -7.04 16.68 2.18
N CYS A 96 -7.39 17.88 1.68
CA CYS A 96 -6.59 19.08 1.86
C CYS A 96 -6.25 19.37 3.32
N SER A 97 -7.14 19.05 4.25
CA SER A 97 -6.88 19.25 5.68
C SER A 97 -5.78 18.31 6.20
N GLN A 98 -5.71 17.11 5.69
CA GLN A 98 -4.63 16.16 6.02
C GLN A 98 -3.31 16.52 5.35
N ILE A 99 -3.32 16.90 4.08
CA ILE A 99 -2.13 17.37 3.37
C ILE A 99 -1.54 18.58 4.11
N ALA A 100 -2.36 19.57 4.42
CA ALA A 100 -1.93 20.77 5.15
C ALA A 100 -1.44 20.44 6.57
N LYS A 101 -2.10 19.52 7.25
CA LYS A 101 -1.79 19.17 8.64
C LYS A 101 -0.56 18.27 8.80
N ASN A 102 -0.35 17.36 7.86
CA ASN A 102 0.69 16.33 7.97
C ASN A 102 1.89 16.59 7.05
N GLY A 103 1.86 17.65 6.24
CA GLY A 103 2.99 18.02 5.38
C GLY A 103 3.33 16.98 4.31
N MET A 104 2.32 16.28 3.76
CA MET A 104 2.53 15.27 2.72
C MET A 104 3.20 15.90 1.49
N ASP A 105 4.38 15.44 1.13
CA ASP A 105 5.11 15.84 -0.07
C ASP A 105 5.03 14.75 -1.16
N LEU A 106 4.01 14.87 -2.02
CA LEU A 106 3.79 13.94 -3.13
C LEU A 106 4.90 14.00 -4.20
N SER A 107 5.69 15.08 -4.27
CA SER A 107 6.80 15.17 -5.22
C SER A 107 7.85 14.07 -5.01
N LYS A 108 7.92 13.54 -3.79
CA LYS A 108 8.81 12.44 -3.42
C LYS A 108 8.37 11.06 -3.92
N LEU A 109 7.16 10.93 -4.46
CA LEU A 109 6.70 9.69 -5.06
C LEU A 109 7.56 9.26 -6.24
N CYS A 110 8.04 10.21 -7.06
CA CYS A 110 8.94 9.91 -8.19
C CYS A 110 10.21 9.20 -7.72
N GLU A 111 10.82 9.65 -6.61
CA GLU A 111 12.03 9.04 -6.06
C GLU A 111 11.76 7.60 -5.56
N LEU A 112 10.56 7.32 -5.02
CA LEU A 112 10.17 5.97 -4.60
C LEU A 112 9.94 5.05 -5.80
N VAL A 113 9.24 5.56 -6.83
CA VAL A 113 9.01 4.84 -8.09
C VAL A 113 10.33 4.48 -8.76
N GLU A 114 11.23 5.44 -8.93
CA GLU A 114 12.57 5.22 -9.50
C GLU A 114 13.39 4.21 -8.69
N ASN A 115 13.21 4.20 -7.38
CA ASN A 115 13.85 3.22 -6.50
C ASN A 115 13.21 1.82 -6.60
N GLY A 116 12.05 1.68 -7.27
CA GLY A 116 11.30 0.43 -7.41
C GLY A 116 10.47 0.06 -6.17
N ASN A 117 10.11 1.03 -5.33
CA ASN A 117 9.15 0.80 -4.27
C ASN A 117 7.74 0.62 -4.87
N ARG A 118 6.96 -0.29 -4.31
CA ARG A 118 5.54 -0.45 -4.70
C ARG A 118 4.70 0.58 -3.99
N ILE A 119 3.85 1.26 -4.73
CA ILE A 119 2.94 2.28 -4.21
C ILE A 119 1.53 1.94 -4.63
N ALA A 120 0.58 2.05 -3.74
CA ALA A 120 -0.83 1.84 -4.00
C ALA A 120 -1.67 2.92 -3.32
N PHE A 121 -2.96 2.96 -3.65
CA PHE A 121 -3.92 3.89 -3.05
C PHE A 121 -4.99 3.12 -2.28
N THR A 122 -5.51 3.75 -1.22
CA THR A 122 -6.65 3.24 -0.46
C THR A 122 -7.63 4.35 -0.13
N ASN A 123 -8.87 3.97 0.14
CA ASN A 123 -9.93 4.88 0.58
C ASN A 123 -10.10 4.89 2.11
N SER A 124 -9.08 4.51 2.87
CA SER A 124 -9.15 4.24 4.32
C SER A 124 -9.67 5.38 5.17
N ASN A 125 -9.62 6.62 4.70
CA ASN A 125 -10.05 7.81 5.45
C ASN A 125 -11.16 8.61 4.76
N GLY A 126 -11.80 8.06 3.73
CA GLY A 126 -12.98 8.67 3.11
C GLY A 126 -14.22 8.46 3.97
N GLY A 127 -14.99 9.51 4.24
CA GLY A 127 -16.34 9.37 4.79
C GLY A 127 -17.22 8.48 3.88
N TYR A 128 -18.33 7.98 4.39
CA TYR A 128 -19.22 7.04 3.68
C TYR A 128 -19.67 7.48 2.27
N SER A 129 -19.62 8.77 1.96
CA SER A 129 -20.04 9.36 0.69
C SER A 129 -18.91 9.59 -0.31
N GLU A 130 -17.64 9.56 0.10
CA GLU A 130 -16.52 10.03 -0.73
C GLU A 130 -15.61 8.89 -1.23
N GLY A 131 -15.79 7.67 -0.74
CA GLY A 131 -14.81 6.59 -0.89
C GLY A 131 -14.50 6.18 -2.32
N ARG A 132 -15.49 6.13 -3.21
CA ARG A 132 -15.31 5.65 -4.59
C ARG A 132 -14.66 6.67 -5.52
N GLU A 133 -15.03 7.94 -5.34
CA GLU A 133 -14.53 9.04 -6.17
C GLU A 133 -13.09 9.40 -5.80
N VAL A 134 -12.75 9.28 -4.53
CA VAL A 134 -11.44 9.65 -3.99
C VAL A 134 -10.30 8.80 -4.56
N PHE A 135 -10.55 7.54 -4.90
CA PHE A 135 -9.51 6.66 -5.42
C PHE A 135 -8.86 7.19 -6.70
N ILE A 136 -9.69 7.55 -7.69
CA ILE A 136 -9.18 8.10 -8.96
C ILE A 136 -8.52 9.48 -8.77
N TRP A 137 -9.05 10.29 -7.85
CA TRP A 137 -8.47 11.59 -7.54
C TRP A 137 -7.08 11.46 -6.91
N SER A 138 -6.86 10.47 -6.04
CA SER A 138 -5.53 10.17 -5.47
C SER A 138 -4.51 9.82 -6.56
N ALA A 139 -4.94 9.05 -7.56
CA ALA A 139 -4.12 8.73 -8.72
C ALA A 139 -3.78 9.97 -9.56
N ILE A 140 -4.77 10.85 -9.80
CA ILE A 140 -4.57 12.11 -10.52
C ILE A 140 -3.57 13.02 -9.77
N GLU A 141 -3.64 13.10 -8.45
CA GLU A 141 -2.68 13.90 -7.67
C GLU A 141 -1.25 13.33 -7.75
N ALA A 142 -1.07 12.01 -7.77
CA ALA A 142 0.23 11.41 -8.01
C ALA A 142 0.79 11.75 -9.42
N TYR A 143 -0.06 11.72 -10.44
CA TYR A 143 0.31 12.17 -11.78
C TYR A 143 0.70 13.66 -11.80
N ARG A 144 -0.07 14.51 -11.17
CA ARG A 144 0.23 15.96 -11.05
C ARG A 144 1.51 16.24 -10.28
N ALA A 145 1.88 15.36 -9.35
CA ALA A 145 3.14 15.41 -8.63
C ALA A 145 4.36 14.98 -9.48
N GLY A 146 4.14 14.51 -10.72
CA GLY A 146 5.18 14.18 -11.68
C GLY A 146 5.39 12.69 -11.94
N VAL A 147 4.62 11.81 -11.29
CA VAL A 147 4.68 10.37 -11.58
C VAL A 147 4.16 10.10 -13.00
N PRO A 148 4.87 9.34 -13.86
CA PRO A 148 4.40 9.00 -15.20
C PRO A 148 3.03 8.34 -15.18
N ALA A 149 2.15 8.69 -16.13
CA ALA A 149 0.77 8.20 -16.14
C ALA A 149 0.65 6.67 -16.18
N GLU A 150 1.55 5.99 -16.90
CA GLU A 150 1.60 4.52 -16.95
C GLU A 150 1.93 3.94 -15.57
N GLU A 151 2.86 4.55 -14.85
CA GLU A 151 3.22 4.12 -13.52
C GLU A 151 2.09 4.37 -12.51
N VAL A 152 1.35 5.47 -12.65
CA VAL A 152 0.15 5.70 -11.84
C VAL A 152 -0.91 4.61 -12.08
N VAL A 153 -1.07 4.16 -13.32
CA VAL A 153 -1.96 3.01 -13.61
C VAL A 153 -1.44 1.74 -12.92
N ARG A 154 -0.13 1.47 -12.92
CA ARG A 154 0.45 0.36 -12.18
C ARG A 154 0.23 0.46 -10.66
N MET A 155 0.30 1.68 -10.11
CA MET A 155 -0.02 1.95 -8.70
C MET A 155 -1.50 1.66 -8.36
N MET A 156 -2.38 1.66 -9.35
CA MET A 156 -3.80 1.32 -9.19
C MET A 156 -4.10 -0.17 -9.42
N THR A 157 -3.22 -0.92 -10.07
CA THR A 157 -3.48 -2.28 -10.58
C THR A 157 -2.38 -3.28 -10.17
N GLU A 158 -1.23 -3.22 -10.78
CA GLU A 158 -0.12 -4.17 -10.62
C GLU A 158 0.49 -4.12 -9.21
N HIS A 159 0.81 -2.92 -8.71
CA HIS A 159 1.42 -2.76 -7.40
C HIS A 159 0.56 -3.32 -6.25
N PRO A 160 -0.74 -2.96 -6.13
CA PRO A 160 -1.58 -3.56 -5.10
C PRO A 160 -1.74 -5.07 -5.25
N ALA A 161 -1.79 -5.61 -6.47
CA ALA A 161 -1.84 -7.05 -6.70
C ALA A 161 -0.60 -7.74 -6.12
N HIS A 162 0.60 -7.19 -6.36
CA HIS A 162 1.84 -7.70 -5.77
C HIS A 162 1.88 -7.54 -4.25
N MET A 163 1.42 -6.39 -3.73
CA MET A 163 1.40 -6.14 -2.28
C MET A 163 0.46 -7.08 -1.55
N LEU A 164 -0.60 -7.53 -2.21
CA LEU A 164 -1.58 -8.49 -1.68
C LEU A 164 -1.19 -9.96 -1.97
N GLY A 165 -0.15 -10.21 -2.75
CA GLY A 165 0.26 -11.56 -3.13
C GLY A 165 -0.70 -12.27 -4.12
N ILE A 166 -1.46 -11.50 -4.91
CA ILE A 166 -2.45 -12.02 -5.88
C ILE A 166 -2.11 -11.67 -7.34
N GLN A 167 -0.86 -11.29 -7.60
CA GLN A 167 -0.39 -10.86 -8.92
C GLN A 167 -0.50 -11.94 -10.00
N ASP A 168 -0.58 -13.20 -9.62
CA ASP A 168 -0.76 -14.31 -10.56
C ASP A 168 -2.19 -14.37 -11.14
N ARG A 169 -3.14 -13.71 -10.48
CA ARG A 169 -4.54 -13.69 -10.86
C ARG A 169 -5.00 -12.37 -11.46
N VAL A 170 -4.51 -11.25 -10.93
CA VAL A 170 -4.99 -9.90 -11.29
C VAL A 170 -3.83 -8.89 -11.39
N GLY A 171 -4.14 -7.67 -11.79
CA GLY A 171 -3.21 -6.52 -11.79
C GLY A 171 -2.62 -6.19 -13.15
N THR A 172 -2.54 -7.16 -14.07
CA THR A 172 -2.05 -6.97 -15.45
C THR A 172 -2.96 -7.67 -16.45
N LEU A 173 -2.89 -7.25 -17.72
CA LEU A 173 -3.63 -7.87 -18.83
C LEU A 173 -2.76 -8.96 -19.46
N GLU A 174 -2.86 -10.17 -18.96
CA GLU A 174 -2.12 -11.34 -19.41
C GLU A 174 -3.04 -12.56 -19.56
N ALA A 175 -2.72 -13.42 -20.53
CA ALA A 175 -3.48 -14.66 -20.71
C ALA A 175 -3.38 -15.56 -19.46
N GLY A 176 -4.52 -16.04 -19.01
CA GLY A 176 -4.63 -16.91 -17.83
C GLY A 176 -4.96 -16.18 -16.53
N LYS A 177 -4.98 -14.85 -16.52
CA LYS A 177 -5.46 -14.06 -15.39
C LYS A 177 -6.98 -13.85 -15.43
N ASP A 178 -7.53 -13.47 -14.29
CA ASP A 178 -8.95 -13.14 -14.15
C ASP A 178 -9.27 -11.95 -15.07
N ALA A 179 -10.37 -12.04 -15.79
CA ALA A 179 -10.78 -11.00 -16.74
C ALA A 179 -11.58 -9.89 -16.02
N ASP A 180 -10.92 -9.23 -15.06
CA ASP A 180 -11.40 -8.08 -14.31
C ASP A 180 -10.80 -6.81 -14.91
N LEU A 181 -11.55 -6.10 -15.72
CA LEU A 181 -11.04 -4.93 -16.43
C LEU A 181 -12.08 -3.84 -16.66
N SER A 182 -11.60 -2.63 -16.82
CA SER A 182 -12.41 -1.50 -17.26
C SER A 182 -11.80 -0.83 -18.49
N VAL A 183 -12.63 -0.57 -19.48
CA VAL A 183 -12.26 0.12 -20.72
C VAL A 183 -12.74 1.56 -20.62
N TYR A 184 -11.84 2.49 -20.85
CA TYR A 184 -12.13 3.92 -20.82
C TYR A 184 -12.02 4.53 -22.21
N THR A 185 -12.74 5.63 -22.46
CA THR A 185 -12.66 6.40 -23.71
C THR A 185 -11.35 7.18 -23.87
N ALA A 186 -10.64 7.43 -22.77
CA ALA A 186 -9.33 8.08 -22.70
C ALA A 186 -8.66 7.62 -21.40
N ASN A 187 -7.38 7.95 -21.21
CA ASN A 187 -6.70 7.63 -19.96
C ASN A 187 -7.33 8.43 -18.79
N PRO A 188 -7.90 7.75 -17.76
CA PRO A 188 -8.63 8.42 -16.68
C PRO A 188 -7.73 9.21 -15.74
N VAL A 189 -6.43 8.97 -15.75
CA VAL A 189 -5.45 9.71 -14.94
C VAL A 189 -5.12 11.07 -15.54
N THR A 190 -5.11 11.16 -16.88
CA THR A 190 -4.68 12.37 -17.60
C THR A 190 -5.83 13.19 -18.19
N SER A 191 -7.04 12.66 -18.23
CA SER A 191 -8.19 13.29 -18.91
C SER A 191 -9.46 13.25 -18.08
N TYR A 192 -9.97 14.42 -17.72
CA TYR A 192 -11.29 14.57 -17.09
C TYR A 192 -12.45 14.16 -18.01
N ALA A 193 -12.22 14.08 -19.33
CA ALA A 193 -13.23 13.62 -20.30
C ALA A 193 -13.31 12.10 -20.39
N ALA A 194 -12.43 11.38 -19.72
CA ALA A 194 -12.44 9.92 -19.70
C ALA A 194 -13.72 9.40 -19.06
N LYS A 195 -14.37 8.48 -19.77
CA LYS A 195 -15.59 7.79 -19.32
C LYS A 195 -15.37 6.29 -19.39
N VAL A 196 -15.92 5.55 -18.45
CA VAL A 196 -16.00 4.09 -18.54
C VAL A 196 -16.86 3.74 -19.75
N LYS A 197 -16.35 2.91 -20.62
CA LYS A 197 -17.06 2.39 -21.79
C LYS A 197 -17.58 0.98 -21.54
N HIS A 198 -16.78 0.15 -20.92
CA HIS A 198 -17.12 -1.21 -20.50
C HIS A 198 -16.40 -1.56 -19.21
N SER A 199 -17.05 -2.37 -18.39
CA SER A 199 -16.44 -3.02 -17.23
C SER A 199 -16.76 -4.50 -17.26
N MET A 200 -15.77 -5.32 -16.94
CA MET A 200 -15.89 -6.78 -16.86
C MET A 200 -15.44 -7.26 -15.50
N VAL A 201 -16.13 -8.26 -14.98
CA VAL A 201 -15.74 -9.00 -13.77
C VAL A 201 -15.86 -10.50 -14.09
N ASN A 202 -14.79 -11.24 -13.85
CA ASN A 202 -14.67 -12.66 -14.20
C ASN A 202 -15.04 -12.94 -15.69
N GLY A 203 -14.74 -12.02 -16.61
CA GLY A 203 -15.06 -12.14 -18.02
C GLY A 203 -16.50 -11.79 -18.41
N GLU A 204 -17.35 -11.45 -17.47
CA GLU A 204 -18.72 -11.00 -17.73
C GLU A 204 -18.78 -9.46 -17.80
N VAL A 205 -19.40 -8.96 -18.88
CA VAL A 205 -19.62 -7.51 -19.04
C VAL A 205 -20.74 -7.08 -18.10
N ILE A 206 -20.42 -6.17 -17.18
CA ILE A 206 -21.35 -5.63 -16.18
C ILE A 206 -21.78 -4.20 -16.49
N PHE A 207 -21.10 -3.51 -17.40
CA PHE A 207 -21.39 -2.14 -17.84
C PHE A 207 -20.91 -1.94 -19.29
#